data_2683fd12282de151b9528125e2b154d0
#
_entry.id   2683fd12282de151b9528125e2b154d0
#
_cell.length_a   1.000
_cell.length_b   1.000
_cell.length_c   1.000
_cell.angle_alpha   90.00
_cell.angle_beta   90.00
_cell.angle_gamma   90.00
#
_symmetry.space_group_name_H-M   'P 1'
#
loop_
_entity.id
_entity.type
_entity.pdbx_description
1 polymer ?
#
loop_
_entity_poly.entity_id
_entity_poly.type
_entity_poly.pdbx_seq_one_letter_code
_entity_poly.pdbx_strand_id
1 'polypeptide(L)'
;ISQSQGSMTSGVDGKSLDGMSEKRISALIESIRSFSYQPNPARRVYIEKKNSTKKRPLGIPSTEDKLVQEVVKMILESIYEPNFSDCSHGFRPKRSCHSALQQIQNQFTGITWFVEGDIHACFDSFGHHVLVNILRERIEDENFLALIWKMLKAGYMEQWAYNCTFSGTPQGSGVSPILANIYLSKLDDFAENLKKSFNKGKSKENLEYQRAASKLYYIRRKNRANWENWNEQQRKEALRLQKDAINYMHSLPSKRANNKEYKSLVYCRYADDFLIGVIGSFEDASEI
;
A
#
# COMPACT_ATOMS: atom_id res chain seq x y z
N ILE A 1 -8.29 12.68 16.25
CA ILE A 1 -6.91 12.89 16.77
C ILE A 1 -6.81 12.44 18.23
N SER A 2 -7.73 12.82 19.13
CA SER A 2 -7.65 12.52 20.55
C SER A 2 -7.52 11.03 20.89
N GLN A 3 -8.05 10.14 20.07
CA GLN A 3 -7.98 8.69 20.25
C GLN A 3 -6.72 8.04 19.65
N SER A 4 -5.90 8.79 18.93
CA SER A 4 -4.70 8.24 18.30
C SER A 4 -3.55 8.13 19.30
N GLN A 5 -2.78 7.06 19.17
CA GLN A 5 -1.57 6.83 19.98
C GLN A 5 -0.58 7.98 19.75
N GLY A 6 -0.10 8.63 20.82
CA GLY A 6 0.78 9.80 20.71
C GLY A 6 0.07 11.15 20.50
N SER A 7 -1.28 11.19 20.57
CA SER A 7 -2.05 12.43 20.46
C SER A 7 -1.60 13.49 21.49
N MET A 8 -1.32 13.06 22.71
CA MET A 8 -0.89 13.91 23.84
C MET A 8 0.59 14.31 23.78
N THR A 9 1.39 13.70 22.90
CA THR A 9 2.82 14.01 22.80
C THR A 9 3.02 15.39 22.22
N SER A 10 3.65 16.29 22.97
CA SER A 10 3.91 17.67 22.53
C SER A 10 4.98 17.76 21.43
N GLY A 11 4.81 18.72 20.54
CA GLY A 11 5.83 19.13 19.58
C GLY A 11 6.94 19.97 20.20
N VAL A 12 7.52 20.89 19.42
CA VAL A 12 8.56 21.84 19.88
C VAL A 12 8.02 22.92 20.79
N ASP A 13 6.73 23.22 20.69
CA ASP A 13 6.03 24.24 21.48
C ASP A 13 5.66 23.79 22.91
N GLY A 14 5.91 22.54 23.25
CA GLY A 14 5.58 21.94 24.54
C GLY A 14 4.09 21.83 24.85
N LYS A 15 3.20 22.21 23.90
CA LYS A 15 1.76 22.18 24.09
C LYS A 15 1.20 20.79 23.77
N SER A 16 0.17 20.38 24.52
CA SER A 16 -0.60 19.14 24.27
C SER A 16 -2.02 19.48 23.82
N LEU A 17 -2.84 18.45 23.55
CA LEU A 17 -4.27 18.62 23.27
C LEU A 17 -5.05 19.09 24.50
N ASP A 18 -4.51 18.92 25.71
CA ASP A 18 -5.11 19.47 26.90
C ASP A 18 -5.18 21.00 26.79
N GLY A 19 -6.30 21.56 27.18
CA GLY A 19 -6.54 22.99 27.04
C GLY A 19 -6.83 23.45 25.61
N MET A 20 -7.14 22.52 24.69
CA MET A 20 -7.73 22.90 23.39
C MET A 20 -9.09 23.55 23.65
N SER A 21 -9.24 24.77 23.19
CA SER A 21 -10.45 25.57 23.35
C SER A 21 -10.97 26.09 22.01
N GLU A 22 -12.23 26.45 21.97
CA GLU A 22 -12.85 27.08 20.81
C GLU A 22 -12.08 28.34 20.36
N LYS A 23 -11.61 29.13 21.33
CA LYS A 23 -10.77 30.31 21.04
C LYS A 23 -9.48 29.95 20.30
N ARG A 24 -8.78 28.87 20.69
CA ARG A 24 -7.57 28.42 20.00
C ARG A 24 -7.88 27.91 18.58
N ILE A 25 -8.98 27.18 18.42
CA ILE A 25 -9.42 26.68 17.11
C ILE A 25 -9.79 27.86 16.21
N SER A 26 -10.56 28.86 16.70
CA SER A 26 -10.92 30.05 15.94
C SER A 26 -9.70 30.87 15.52
N ALA A 27 -8.72 31.05 16.41
CA ALA A 27 -7.49 31.73 16.08
C ALA A 27 -6.69 30.96 14.99
N LEU A 28 -6.65 29.64 15.04
CA LEU A 28 -5.99 28.81 14.03
C LEU A 28 -6.71 28.95 12.67
N ILE A 29 -8.03 28.91 12.65
CA ILE A 29 -8.84 29.11 11.44
C ILE A 29 -8.54 30.49 10.84
N GLU A 30 -8.52 31.54 11.65
CA GLU A 30 -8.25 32.88 11.17
C GLU A 30 -6.83 33.04 10.61
N SER A 31 -5.85 32.39 11.25
CA SER A 31 -4.48 32.38 10.74
C SER A 31 -4.35 31.68 9.37
N ILE A 32 -5.14 30.62 9.13
CA ILE A 32 -5.18 29.94 7.83
C ILE A 32 -5.88 30.84 6.80
N ARG A 33 -7.01 31.46 7.14
CA ARG A 33 -7.77 32.36 6.26
C ARG A 33 -6.95 33.60 5.83
N SER A 34 -6.18 34.15 6.75
CA SER A 34 -5.31 35.31 6.49
C SER A 34 -3.97 34.93 5.88
N PHE A 35 -3.71 33.67 5.57
CA PHE A 35 -2.45 33.11 5.09
C PHE A 35 -1.24 33.35 6.02
N SER A 36 -1.49 33.78 7.26
CA SER A 36 -0.43 34.01 8.26
C SER A 36 0.04 32.74 8.95
N TYR A 37 -0.70 31.62 8.83
CA TYR A 37 -0.32 30.34 9.42
C TYR A 37 1.06 29.90 8.92
N GLN A 38 1.93 29.54 9.89
CA GLN A 38 3.24 28.97 9.64
C GLN A 38 3.37 27.69 10.50
N PRO A 39 3.57 26.52 9.90
CA PRO A 39 3.80 25.29 10.63
C PRO A 39 5.09 25.35 11.44
N ASN A 40 5.08 24.83 12.65
CA ASN A 40 6.29 24.67 13.43
C ASN A 40 7.16 23.53 12.88
N PRO A 41 8.49 23.58 13.07
CA PRO A 41 9.33 22.44 12.77
C PRO A 41 8.95 21.24 13.64
N ALA A 42 8.98 20.04 13.06
CA ALA A 42 8.70 18.83 13.81
C ALA A 42 9.81 18.55 14.85
N ARG A 43 9.44 18.12 16.06
CA ARG A 43 10.42 17.68 17.06
C ARG A 43 10.93 16.28 16.71
N ARG A 44 12.21 16.15 16.40
CA ARG A 44 12.83 14.86 16.05
C ARG A 44 13.10 14.02 17.30
N VAL A 45 12.67 12.77 17.26
CA VAL A 45 12.99 11.73 18.24
C VAL A 45 13.39 10.45 17.48
N TYR A 46 14.10 9.55 18.15
CA TYR A 46 14.55 8.30 17.56
C TYR A 46 13.89 7.10 18.24
N ILE A 47 13.34 6.19 17.44
CA ILE A 47 12.74 4.94 17.88
C ILE A 47 13.61 3.79 17.43
N GLU A 48 13.88 2.81 18.29
CA GLU A 48 14.61 1.60 17.95
C GLU A 48 13.83 0.74 16.95
N LYS A 49 14.50 0.27 15.93
CA LYS A 49 13.92 -0.75 15.03
C LYS A 49 13.98 -2.11 15.72
N LYS A 50 12.88 -2.87 15.68
CA LYS A 50 12.86 -4.25 16.17
C LYS A 50 13.99 -5.05 15.48
N ASN A 51 14.77 -5.78 16.27
CA ASN A 51 15.86 -6.65 15.80
C ASN A 51 16.99 -5.93 15.04
N SER A 52 17.23 -4.65 15.31
CA SER A 52 18.30 -3.88 14.65
C SER A 52 18.88 -2.84 15.63
N THR A 53 20.17 -2.57 15.50
CA THR A 53 20.85 -1.45 16.19
C THR A 53 20.54 -0.08 15.57
N LYS A 54 19.91 -0.08 14.40
CA LYS A 54 19.54 1.17 13.71
C LYS A 54 18.30 1.79 14.34
N LYS A 55 18.30 3.12 14.45
CA LYS A 55 17.18 3.90 14.94
C LYS A 55 16.39 4.50 13.77
N ARG A 56 15.08 4.62 13.94
CA ARG A 56 14.19 5.29 12.99
C ARG A 56 13.93 6.71 13.49
N PRO A 57 14.22 7.77 12.71
CA PRO A 57 13.85 9.12 13.07
C PRO A 57 12.32 9.29 12.98
N LEU A 58 11.72 9.90 13.98
CA LEU A 58 10.31 10.26 14.02
C LEU A 58 10.18 11.77 14.26
N GLY A 59 9.39 12.44 13.43
CA GLY A 59 9.07 13.85 13.62
C GLY A 59 7.71 14.01 14.32
N ILE A 60 7.69 14.70 15.44
CA ILE A 60 6.47 14.98 16.21
C ILE A 60 6.04 16.41 15.93
N PRO A 61 4.92 16.62 15.18
CA PRO A 61 4.39 17.97 14.93
C PRO A 61 3.82 18.60 16.19
N SER A 62 3.72 19.91 16.24
CA SER A 62 2.98 20.65 17.27
C SER A 62 1.49 20.28 17.22
N THR A 63 0.78 20.50 18.30
CA THR A 63 -0.62 20.09 18.43
C THR A 63 -1.52 20.78 17.38
N GLU A 64 -1.31 22.06 17.15
CA GLU A 64 -2.06 22.80 16.12
C GLU A 64 -1.71 22.32 14.72
N ASP A 65 -0.44 22.01 14.46
CA ASP A 65 -0.02 21.42 13.18
C ASP A 65 -0.62 20.04 12.94
N LYS A 66 -0.76 19.20 13.99
CA LYS A 66 -1.47 17.92 13.87
C LYS A 66 -2.92 18.10 13.43
N LEU A 67 -3.62 19.12 13.95
CA LEU A 67 -5.00 19.43 13.54
C LEU A 67 -5.07 19.85 12.08
N VAL A 68 -4.20 20.77 11.65
CA VAL A 68 -4.17 21.24 10.26
C VAL A 68 -3.79 20.10 9.31
N GLN A 69 -2.81 19.29 9.68
CA GLN A 69 -2.39 18.12 8.89
C GLN A 69 -3.53 17.09 8.75
N GLU A 70 -4.33 16.86 9.79
CA GLU A 70 -5.46 15.93 9.69
C GLU A 70 -6.55 16.45 8.75
N VAL A 71 -6.86 17.76 8.81
CA VAL A 71 -7.81 18.38 7.87
C VAL A 71 -7.30 18.29 6.43
N VAL A 72 -6.04 18.64 6.19
CA VAL A 72 -5.41 18.51 4.87
C VAL A 72 -5.44 17.06 4.38
N LYS A 73 -5.13 16.10 5.24
CA LYS A 73 -5.22 14.67 4.93
C LYS A 73 -6.63 14.26 4.51
N MET A 74 -7.67 14.66 5.25
CA MET A 74 -9.07 14.36 4.91
C MET A 74 -9.45 14.90 3.52
N ILE A 75 -9.02 16.11 3.18
CA ILE A 75 -9.25 16.71 1.86
C ILE A 75 -8.53 15.90 0.78
N LEU A 76 -7.24 15.62 0.98
CA LEU A 76 -6.45 14.84 0.02
C LEU A 76 -6.97 13.41 -0.16
N GLU A 77 -7.38 12.73 0.91
CA GLU A 77 -8.01 11.42 0.84
C GLU A 77 -9.29 11.46 0.00
N SER A 78 -10.13 12.48 0.18
CA SER A 78 -11.37 12.63 -0.58
C SER A 78 -11.11 12.82 -2.08
N ILE A 79 -10.02 13.48 -2.47
CA ILE A 79 -9.66 13.75 -3.87
C ILE A 79 -8.97 12.54 -4.51
N TYR A 80 -8.04 11.89 -3.79
CA TYR A 80 -7.11 10.92 -4.38
C TYR A 80 -7.50 9.46 -4.16
N GLU A 81 -8.13 9.10 -3.02
CA GLU A 81 -8.46 7.71 -2.70
C GLU A 81 -9.29 7.00 -3.78
N PRO A 82 -10.30 7.66 -4.41
CA PRO A 82 -11.07 7.03 -5.49
C PRO A 82 -10.25 6.71 -6.75
N ASN A 83 -9.06 7.32 -6.88
CA ASN A 83 -8.24 7.22 -8.09
C ASN A 83 -6.97 6.39 -7.90
N PHE A 84 -6.65 5.97 -6.69
CA PHE A 84 -5.49 5.11 -6.45
C PHE A 84 -5.71 3.72 -7.03
N SER A 85 -4.65 3.17 -7.62
CA SER A 85 -4.67 1.80 -8.14
C SER A 85 -5.11 0.79 -7.08
N ASP A 86 -5.86 -0.21 -7.52
CA ASP A 86 -6.23 -1.35 -6.68
C ASP A 86 -5.04 -2.17 -6.22
N CYS A 87 -3.90 -2.03 -6.89
CA CYS A 87 -2.65 -2.69 -6.54
C CYS A 87 -1.88 -2.02 -5.38
N SER A 88 -2.33 -0.86 -4.90
CA SER A 88 -1.73 -0.11 -3.79
C SER A 88 -2.49 -0.33 -2.48
N HIS A 89 -1.82 -0.74 -1.41
CA HIS A 89 -2.44 -1.17 -0.16
C HIS A 89 -2.01 -0.42 1.10
N GLY A 90 -0.79 0.13 1.14
CA GLY A 90 -0.25 0.78 2.33
C GLY A 90 -0.92 2.12 2.64
N PHE A 91 -1.17 2.40 3.91
CA PHE A 91 -1.69 3.67 4.42
C PHE A 91 -3.02 4.15 3.81
N ARG A 92 -3.84 3.23 3.31
CA ARG A 92 -5.12 3.54 2.68
C ARG A 92 -6.30 3.08 3.56
N PRO A 93 -7.43 3.82 3.57
CA PRO A 93 -8.65 3.38 4.24
C PRO A 93 -9.10 1.99 3.73
N LYS A 94 -9.55 1.13 4.64
CA LYS A 94 -10.05 -0.23 4.35
C LYS A 94 -9.05 -1.17 3.69
N ARG A 95 -7.77 -0.80 3.59
CA ARG A 95 -6.68 -1.63 3.08
C ARG A 95 -5.65 -1.90 4.17
N SER A 96 -4.94 -3.00 4.06
CA SER A 96 -3.98 -3.45 5.08
C SER A 96 -2.94 -4.37 4.45
N CYS A 97 -1.94 -4.77 5.21
CA CYS A 97 -1.00 -5.82 4.81
C CYS A 97 -1.73 -7.11 4.41
N HIS A 98 -2.81 -7.48 5.12
CA HIS A 98 -3.61 -8.67 4.77
C HIS A 98 -4.29 -8.53 3.40
N SER A 99 -4.78 -7.34 3.03
CA SER A 99 -5.37 -7.14 1.69
C SER A 99 -4.32 -7.24 0.57
N ALA A 100 -3.08 -6.79 0.81
CA ALA A 100 -1.97 -7.00 -0.12
C ALA A 100 -1.62 -8.48 -0.27
N LEU A 101 -1.48 -9.20 0.86
CA LEU A 101 -1.21 -10.64 0.85
C LEU A 101 -2.32 -11.43 0.16
N GLN A 102 -3.58 -11.04 0.35
CA GLN A 102 -4.72 -11.66 -0.32
C GLN A 102 -4.69 -11.41 -1.83
N GLN A 103 -4.31 -10.22 -2.27
CA GLN A 103 -4.10 -9.94 -3.69
C GLN A 103 -2.98 -10.80 -4.26
N ILE A 104 -1.84 -10.89 -3.58
CA ILE A 104 -0.72 -11.74 -4.00
C ILE A 104 -1.18 -13.19 -4.10
N GLN A 105 -1.84 -13.74 -3.09
CA GLN A 105 -2.34 -15.11 -3.09
C GLN A 105 -3.29 -15.38 -4.27
N ASN A 106 -4.15 -14.43 -4.62
CA ASN A 106 -5.16 -14.62 -5.65
C ASN A 106 -4.63 -14.36 -7.07
N GLN A 107 -3.74 -13.39 -7.26
CA GLN A 107 -3.32 -12.92 -8.58
C GLN A 107 -1.95 -13.42 -9.02
N PHE A 108 -1.02 -13.71 -8.08
CA PHE A 108 0.33 -14.15 -8.40
C PHE A 108 0.40 -15.67 -8.63
N THR A 109 -0.53 -16.20 -9.40
CA THR A 109 -0.60 -17.64 -9.71
C THR A 109 0.16 -17.96 -10.99
N GLY A 110 1.01 -18.99 -10.94
CA GLY A 110 1.81 -19.44 -12.09
C GLY A 110 2.97 -18.51 -12.44
N ILE A 111 3.36 -17.60 -11.53
CA ILE A 111 4.50 -16.71 -11.69
C ILE A 111 5.79 -17.53 -11.77
N THR A 112 6.66 -17.17 -12.71
CA THR A 112 7.99 -17.76 -12.90
C THR A 112 9.09 -16.95 -12.25
N TRP A 113 8.95 -15.62 -12.25
CA TRP A 113 9.93 -14.68 -11.70
C TRP A 113 9.27 -13.66 -10.79
N PHE A 114 9.96 -13.31 -9.72
CA PHE A 114 9.57 -12.21 -8.84
C PHE A 114 10.63 -11.12 -8.92
N VAL A 115 10.17 -9.87 -9.11
CA VAL A 115 10.99 -8.66 -8.97
C VAL A 115 10.50 -7.96 -7.72
N GLU A 116 11.34 -7.91 -6.70
CA GLU A 116 11.07 -7.26 -5.42
C GLU A 116 11.84 -5.95 -5.36
N GLY A 117 11.17 -4.89 -4.95
CA GLY A 117 11.76 -3.57 -4.79
C GLY A 117 11.31 -2.90 -3.50
N ASP A 118 12.24 -2.17 -2.89
CA ASP A 118 12.05 -1.29 -1.74
C ASP A 118 12.59 0.09 -2.09
N ILE A 119 11.80 1.13 -1.89
CA ILE A 119 12.22 2.51 -2.16
C ILE A 119 12.98 3.03 -0.96
N HIS A 120 14.31 3.06 -1.09
CA HIS A 120 15.19 3.51 -0.03
C HIS A 120 14.81 4.91 0.46
N ALA A 121 14.60 5.04 1.78
CA ALA A 121 14.27 6.30 2.45
C ALA A 121 13.10 7.07 1.78
N CYS A 122 12.07 6.38 1.33
CA CYS A 122 10.96 6.94 0.54
C CYS A 122 10.42 8.26 1.13
N PHE A 123 10.09 8.28 2.43
CA PHE A 123 9.57 9.46 3.11
C PHE A 123 10.55 10.64 3.19
N ASP A 124 11.84 10.40 3.07
CA ASP A 124 12.89 11.41 3.17
C ASP A 124 13.39 11.87 1.79
N SER A 125 13.06 11.14 0.70
CA SER A 125 13.72 11.31 -0.59
C SER A 125 12.88 11.97 -1.69
N PHE A 126 11.53 11.96 -1.61
CA PHE A 126 10.75 12.54 -2.70
C PHE A 126 10.86 14.08 -2.79
N GLY A 127 11.03 14.57 -4.02
CA GLY A 127 11.19 15.99 -4.29
C GLY A 127 9.92 16.80 -4.03
N HIS A 128 9.99 17.84 -3.21
CA HIS A 128 8.84 18.71 -2.89
C HIS A 128 8.19 19.33 -4.14
N HIS A 129 9.01 19.81 -5.09
CA HIS A 129 8.51 20.38 -6.35
C HIS A 129 7.76 19.35 -7.20
N VAL A 130 8.28 18.13 -7.27
CA VAL A 130 7.62 17.04 -8.02
C VAL A 130 6.29 16.71 -7.38
N LEU A 131 6.26 16.57 -6.05
CA LEU A 131 5.01 16.28 -5.31
C LEU A 131 3.96 17.38 -5.54
N VAL A 132 4.34 18.66 -5.41
CA VAL A 132 3.40 19.77 -5.61
C VAL A 132 2.91 19.84 -7.06
N ASN A 133 3.75 19.52 -8.04
CA ASN A 133 3.33 19.43 -9.44
C ASN A 133 2.32 18.29 -9.66
N ILE A 134 2.50 17.13 -9.00
CA ILE A 134 1.54 16.04 -9.03
C ILE A 134 0.21 16.47 -8.39
N LEU A 135 0.27 17.20 -7.28
CA LEU A 135 -0.95 17.73 -6.63
C LEU A 135 -1.68 18.72 -7.55
N ARG A 136 -0.94 19.58 -8.26
CA ARG A 136 -1.48 20.57 -9.19
C ARG A 136 -2.21 19.95 -10.40
N GLU A 137 -1.97 18.70 -10.71
CA GLU A 137 -2.74 17.99 -11.76
C GLU A 137 -4.25 17.87 -11.42
N ARG A 138 -4.62 18.00 -10.14
CA ARG A 138 -6.01 17.82 -9.65
C ARG A 138 -6.50 18.94 -8.76
N ILE A 139 -5.63 19.78 -8.27
CA ILE A 139 -5.94 20.85 -7.32
C ILE A 139 -5.49 22.17 -7.94
N GLU A 140 -6.47 23.02 -8.27
CA GLU A 140 -6.25 24.34 -8.85
C GLU A 140 -6.03 25.43 -7.78
N ASP A 141 -6.41 25.17 -6.52
CA ASP A 141 -6.30 26.11 -5.41
C ASP A 141 -4.82 26.29 -5.00
N GLU A 142 -4.18 27.35 -5.51
CA GLU A 142 -2.80 27.68 -5.20
C GLU A 142 -2.59 28.04 -3.71
N ASN A 143 -3.62 28.52 -3.01
CA ASN A 143 -3.51 28.78 -1.57
C ASN A 143 -3.43 27.48 -0.76
N PHE A 144 -4.20 26.46 -1.16
CA PHE A 144 -4.12 25.14 -0.56
C PHE A 144 -2.76 24.48 -0.88
N LEU A 145 -2.28 24.60 -2.11
CA LEU A 145 -0.94 24.11 -2.47
C LEU A 145 0.16 24.83 -1.72
N ALA A 146 0.03 26.15 -1.51
CA ALA A 146 0.96 26.94 -0.69
C ALA A 146 0.96 26.49 0.78
N LEU A 147 -0.19 26.11 1.34
CA LEU A 147 -0.28 25.54 2.68
C LEU A 147 0.50 24.23 2.77
N ILE A 148 0.31 23.33 1.81
CA ILE A 148 1.07 22.06 1.74
C ILE A 148 2.57 22.35 1.61
N TRP A 149 2.94 23.31 0.76
CA TRP A 149 4.34 23.72 0.59
C TRP A 149 4.96 24.21 1.89
N LYS A 150 4.24 25.03 2.67
CA LYS A 150 4.69 25.45 4.01
C LYS A 150 4.92 24.26 4.94
N MET A 151 4.03 23.26 4.93
CA MET A 151 4.19 22.05 5.73
C MET A 151 5.43 21.25 5.32
N LEU A 152 5.69 21.09 4.02
CA LEU A 152 6.87 20.40 3.50
C LEU A 152 8.17 21.10 3.90
N LYS A 153 8.16 22.44 3.96
CA LYS A 153 9.32 23.29 4.29
C LYS A 153 9.48 23.58 5.78
N ALA A 154 8.57 23.14 6.64
CA ALA A 154 8.61 23.43 8.08
C ALA A 154 9.89 22.96 8.78
N GLY A 155 10.56 21.93 8.25
CA GLY A 155 11.80 21.43 8.83
C GLY A 155 11.59 20.60 10.11
N TYR A 156 12.67 20.36 10.82
CA TYR A 156 12.64 19.67 12.11
C TYR A 156 13.68 20.24 13.09
N MET A 157 13.40 20.06 14.36
CA MET A 157 14.29 20.38 15.48
C MET A 157 14.94 19.13 16.03
N GLU A 158 16.25 19.09 16.05
CA GLU A 158 17.06 18.03 16.60
C GLU A 158 18.13 18.63 17.51
N GLN A 159 18.21 18.16 18.76
CA GLN A 159 19.17 18.67 19.76
C GLN A 159 19.18 20.21 19.85
N TRP A 160 17.99 20.83 19.81
CA TRP A 160 17.78 22.29 19.82
C TRP A 160 18.30 23.03 18.60
N ALA A 161 18.76 22.31 17.56
CA ALA A 161 19.14 22.88 16.27
C ALA A 161 18.02 22.72 15.24
N TYR A 162 17.74 23.78 14.49
CA TYR A 162 16.80 23.75 13.37
C TYR A 162 17.48 23.20 12.13
N ASN A 163 16.79 22.26 11.47
CA ASN A 163 17.23 21.66 10.21
C ASN A 163 16.15 21.85 9.14
N CYS A 164 16.56 22.38 8.01
CA CYS A 164 15.69 22.52 6.84
C CYS A 164 15.39 21.17 6.20
N THR A 165 14.17 21.03 5.66
CA THR A 165 13.80 19.88 4.82
C THR A 165 13.85 20.30 3.34
N PHE A 166 14.73 19.66 2.56
CA PHE A 166 14.85 19.91 1.12
C PHE A 166 14.06 18.89 0.30
N SER A 167 13.81 17.72 0.88
CA SER A 167 13.06 16.60 0.30
C SER A 167 12.28 15.88 1.38
N GLY A 168 11.28 15.10 0.96
CA GLY A 168 10.49 14.23 1.83
C GLY A 168 9.59 14.95 2.83
N THR A 169 9.05 14.16 3.74
CA THR A 169 8.22 14.62 4.86
C THR A 169 8.67 13.94 6.15
N PRO A 170 8.58 14.62 7.31
CA PRO A 170 8.93 13.99 8.58
C PRO A 170 8.10 12.71 8.82
N GLN A 171 8.78 11.60 9.06
CA GLN A 171 8.10 10.37 9.50
C GLN A 171 7.37 10.64 10.81
N GLY A 172 6.05 10.36 10.85
CA GLY A 172 5.20 10.66 12.01
C GLY A 172 4.29 11.89 11.84
N SER A 173 4.42 12.64 10.77
CA SER A 173 3.42 13.63 10.35
C SER A 173 2.15 12.92 9.86
N GLY A 174 0.97 13.40 10.28
CA GLY A 174 -0.33 12.82 9.91
C GLY A 174 -0.62 12.84 8.42
N VAL A 175 -0.07 13.81 7.69
CA VAL A 175 -0.29 13.97 6.25
C VAL A 175 0.75 13.22 5.39
N SER A 176 1.89 12.82 5.95
CA SER A 176 2.98 12.19 5.19
C SER A 176 2.56 10.90 4.45
N PRO A 177 1.75 10.01 5.02
CA PRO A 177 1.34 8.78 4.34
C PRO A 177 0.53 9.04 3.07
N ILE A 178 -0.42 9.96 3.09
CA ILE A 178 -1.22 10.28 1.89
C ILE A 178 -0.37 10.98 0.82
N LEU A 179 0.53 11.88 1.21
CA LEU A 179 1.45 12.53 0.28
C LEU A 179 2.40 11.53 -0.39
N ALA A 180 2.91 10.56 0.37
CA ALA A 180 3.72 9.47 -0.18
C ALA A 180 2.90 8.62 -1.18
N ASN A 181 1.66 8.25 -0.86
CA ASN A 181 0.79 7.52 -1.79
C ASN A 181 0.48 8.32 -3.05
N ILE A 182 0.27 9.65 -2.96
CA ILE A 182 0.07 10.52 -4.11
C ILE A 182 1.33 10.54 -4.97
N TYR A 183 2.51 10.67 -4.38
CA TYR A 183 3.77 10.62 -5.12
C TYR A 183 3.98 9.27 -5.80
N LEU A 184 3.78 8.17 -5.08
CA LEU A 184 3.96 6.81 -5.57
C LEU A 184 2.84 6.34 -6.52
N SER A 185 1.72 7.06 -6.61
CA SER A 185 0.69 6.74 -7.62
C SER A 185 1.24 6.82 -9.05
N LYS A 186 2.28 7.63 -9.28
CA LYS A 186 2.97 7.69 -10.58
C LYS A 186 3.75 6.40 -10.89
N LEU A 187 4.29 5.73 -9.88
CA LEU A 187 4.87 4.39 -10.03
C LEU A 187 3.77 3.36 -10.33
N ASP A 188 2.62 3.47 -9.65
CA ASP A 188 1.49 2.59 -9.89
C ASP A 188 0.97 2.74 -11.34
N ASP A 189 0.84 3.98 -11.83
CA ASP A 189 0.46 4.27 -13.22
C ASP A 189 1.47 3.70 -14.22
N PHE A 190 2.76 3.84 -13.94
CA PHE A 190 3.82 3.25 -14.76
C PHE A 190 3.71 1.72 -14.79
N ALA A 191 3.56 1.07 -13.61
CA ALA A 191 3.44 -0.39 -13.52
C ALA A 191 2.19 -0.92 -14.25
N GLU A 192 1.06 -0.22 -14.16
CA GLU A 192 -0.16 -0.58 -14.89
C GLU A 192 -0.01 -0.42 -16.41
N ASN A 193 0.70 0.61 -16.88
CA ASN A 193 1.00 0.78 -18.28
C ASN A 193 1.99 -0.27 -18.79
N LEU A 194 3.02 -0.58 -18.02
CA LEU A 194 3.96 -1.67 -18.29
C LEU A 194 3.23 -3.01 -18.40
N LYS A 195 2.31 -3.29 -17.47
CA LYS A 195 1.46 -4.49 -17.51
C LYS A 195 0.65 -4.58 -18.81
N LYS A 196 0.05 -3.47 -19.26
CA LYS A 196 -0.72 -3.44 -20.53
C LYS A 196 0.15 -3.74 -21.73
N SER A 197 1.37 -3.22 -21.80
CA SER A 197 2.30 -3.44 -22.92
C SER A 197 2.95 -4.82 -22.89
N PHE A 198 3.23 -5.34 -21.69
CA PHE A 198 3.91 -6.62 -21.48
C PHE A 198 2.99 -7.82 -21.72
N ASN A 199 1.74 -7.76 -21.28
CA ASN A 199 0.80 -8.88 -21.32
C ASN A 199 0.49 -9.28 -22.77
N LYS A 200 0.77 -10.54 -23.12
CA LYS A 200 0.56 -11.10 -24.45
C LYS A 200 -0.01 -12.51 -24.39
N GLY A 201 -0.78 -12.86 -25.41
CA GLY A 201 -1.30 -14.21 -25.58
C GLY A 201 -2.38 -14.60 -24.56
N LYS A 202 -2.71 -15.88 -24.56
CA LYS A 202 -3.64 -16.47 -23.58
C LYS A 202 -2.98 -17.64 -22.89
N SER A 203 -3.20 -17.75 -21.60
CA SER A 203 -2.79 -18.92 -20.84
C SER A 203 -3.49 -20.16 -21.39
N LYS A 204 -2.74 -21.18 -21.75
CA LYS A 204 -3.29 -22.48 -22.15
C LYS A 204 -3.47 -23.36 -20.93
N GLU A 205 -4.65 -23.93 -20.75
CA GLU A 205 -4.94 -24.81 -19.65
C GLU A 205 -4.19 -26.16 -19.79
N ASN A 206 -3.82 -26.74 -18.67
CA ASN A 206 -3.23 -28.07 -18.67
C ASN A 206 -4.34 -29.11 -18.82
N LEU A 207 -4.30 -29.86 -19.93
CA LEU A 207 -5.30 -30.89 -20.21
C LEU A 207 -5.35 -32.01 -19.16
N GLU A 208 -4.21 -32.34 -18.54
CA GLU A 208 -4.16 -33.33 -17.47
C GLU A 208 -4.86 -32.80 -16.21
N TYR A 209 -4.63 -31.53 -15.86
CA TYR A 209 -5.34 -30.88 -14.75
C TYR A 209 -6.85 -30.85 -15.01
N GLN A 210 -7.29 -30.49 -16.21
CA GLN A 210 -8.70 -30.49 -16.58
C GLN A 210 -9.33 -31.88 -16.45
N ARG A 211 -8.62 -32.94 -16.90
CA ARG A 211 -9.05 -34.32 -16.77
C ARG A 211 -9.17 -34.74 -15.28
N ALA A 212 -8.18 -34.37 -14.46
CA ALA A 212 -8.19 -34.61 -13.02
C ALA A 212 -9.33 -33.86 -12.32
N ALA A 213 -9.55 -32.59 -12.67
CA ALA A 213 -10.65 -31.79 -12.14
C ALA A 213 -12.03 -32.37 -12.52
N SER A 214 -12.20 -32.79 -13.79
CA SER A 214 -13.41 -33.46 -14.25
C SER A 214 -13.66 -34.78 -13.50
N LYS A 215 -12.62 -35.58 -13.30
CA LYS A 215 -12.72 -36.84 -12.51
C LYS A 215 -13.15 -36.53 -11.07
N LEU A 216 -12.55 -35.52 -10.43
CA LEU A 216 -12.94 -35.11 -9.08
C LEU A 216 -14.40 -34.63 -9.02
N TYR A 217 -14.85 -33.85 -10.03
CA TYR A 217 -16.24 -33.43 -10.14
C TYR A 217 -17.21 -34.64 -10.18
N TYR A 218 -16.92 -35.64 -11.01
CA TYR A 218 -17.72 -36.84 -11.07
C TYR A 218 -17.72 -37.64 -9.77
N ILE A 219 -16.58 -37.76 -9.09
CA ILE A 219 -16.51 -38.42 -7.76
C ILE A 219 -17.38 -37.67 -6.76
N ARG A 220 -17.28 -36.35 -6.67
CA ARG A 220 -18.10 -35.53 -5.77
C ARG A 220 -19.59 -35.67 -6.05
N ARG A 221 -19.97 -35.66 -7.31
CA ARG A 221 -21.35 -35.82 -7.75
C ARG A 221 -21.89 -37.19 -7.37
N LYS A 222 -21.11 -38.28 -7.59
CA LYS A 222 -21.46 -39.65 -7.19
C LYS A 222 -21.58 -39.77 -5.67
N ASN A 223 -20.63 -39.19 -4.93
CA ASN A 223 -20.66 -39.22 -3.47
C ASN A 223 -21.93 -38.53 -2.95
N ARG A 224 -22.26 -37.34 -3.47
CA ARG A 224 -23.45 -36.60 -3.06
C ARG A 224 -24.75 -37.36 -3.37
N ALA A 225 -24.84 -38.00 -4.54
CA ALA A 225 -26.07 -38.74 -4.95
C ALA A 225 -26.32 -40.00 -4.14
N ASN A 226 -25.28 -40.67 -3.65
CA ASN A 226 -25.43 -41.99 -3.00
C ASN A 226 -25.12 -41.95 -1.49
N TRP A 227 -24.81 -40.79 -0.92
CA TRP A 227 -24.32 -40.66 0.45
C TRP A 227 -25.25 -41.25 1.51
N GLU A 228 -26.55 -41.08 1.35
CA GLU A 228 -27.56 -41.57 2.29
C GLU A 228 -27.73 -43.11 2.20
N ASN A 229 -27.53 -43.67 0.99
CA ASN A 229 -27.70 -45.10 0.72
C ASN A 229 -26.46 -45.93 1.07
N TRP A 230 -25.33 -45.31 1.37
CA TRP A 230 -24.07 -46.00 1.64
C TRP A 230 -23.90 -46.34 3.13
N ASN A 231 -23.36 -47.55 3.36
CA ASN A 231 -22.91 -47.93 4.69
C ASN A 231 -21.61 -47.18 5.07
N GLU A 232 -21.19 -47.28 6.33
CA GLU A 232 -20.03 -46.57 6.88
C GLU A 232 -18.72 -46.89 6.13
N GLN A 233 -18.52 -48.13 5.75
CA GLN A 233 -17.35 -48.60 5.02
C GLN A 233 -17.28 -48.00 3.61
N GLN A 234 -18.41 -47.96 2.90
CA GLN A 234 -18.53 -47.31 1.58
C GLN A 234 -18.29 -45.77 1.66
N ARG A 235 -18.79 -45.11 2.69
CA ARG A 235 -18.54 -43.70 2.92
C ARG A 235 -17.04 -43.39 3.16
N LYS A 236 -16.37 -44.22 3.99
CA LYS A 236 -14.92 -44.10 4.24
C LYS A 236 -14.11 -44.25 2.95
N GLU A 237 -14.43 -45.26 2.14
CA GLU A 237 -13.76 -45.48 0.86
C GLU A 237 -14.02 -44.33 -0.14
N ALA A 238 -15.26 -43.84 -0.21
CA ALA A 238 -15.59 -42.68 -1.06
C ALA A 238 -14.84 -41.41 -0.68
N LEU A 239 -14.67 -41.13 0.61
CA LEU A 239 -13.87 -40.01 1.10
C LEU A 239 -12.40 -40.21 0.79
N ARG A 240 -11.86 -41.43 0.89
CA ARG A 240 -10.47 -41.73 0.53
C ARG A 240 -10.23 -41.46 -0.95
N LEU A 241 -11.06 -42.00 -1.83
CA LEU A 241 -10.97 -41.77 -3.28
C LEU A 241 -11.10 -40.29 -3.65
N GLN A 242 -11.96 -39.56 -2.97
CA GLN A 242 -12.08 -38.11 -3.18
C GLN A 242 -10.81 -37.35 -2.75
N LYS A 243 -10.23 -37.73 -1.61
CA LYS A 243 -8.98 -37.14 -1.10
C LYS A 243 -7.80 -37.41 -2.06
N ASP A 244 -7.69 -38.63 -2.54
CA ASP A 244 -6.66 -39.06 -3.49
C ASP A 244 -6.79 -38.28 -4.81
N ALA A 245 -8.02 -38.11 -5.32
CA ALA A 245 -8.29 -37.32 -6.51
C ALA A 245 -7.97 -35.83 -6.32
N ILE A 246 -8.22 -35.26 -5.14
CA ILE A 246 -7.84 -33.88 -4.79
C ILE A 246 -6.32 -33.76 -4.78
N ASN A 247 -5.61 -34.64 -4.12
CA ASN A 247 -4.16 -34.65 -4.01
C ASN A 247 -3.52 -34.76 -5.40
N TYR A 248 -4.02 -35.67 -6.24
CA TYR A 248 -3.57 -35.82 -7.62
C TYR A 248 -3.81 -34.52 -8.44
N MET A 249 -5.00 -33.94 -8.36
CA MET A 249 -5.30 -32.69 -9.07
C MET A 249 -4.36 -31.54 -8.61
N HIS A 250 -4.10 -31.43 -7.29
CA HIS A 250 -3.22 -30.40 -6.73
C HIS A 250 -1.73 -30.65 -7.06
N SER A 251 -1.31 -31.87 -7.38
CA SER A 251 0.06 -32.14 -7.84
C SER A 251 0.33 -31.69 -9.27
N LEU A 252 -0.72 -31.38 -10.04
CA LEU A 252 -0.63 -30.95 -11.43
C LEU A 252 -0.71 -29.41 -11.51
N PRO A 253 0.14 -28.75 -12.32
CA PRO A 253 0.00 -27.34 -12.60
C PRO A 253 -1.31 -27.09 -13.37
N SER A 254 -2.11 -26.13 -12.96
CA SER A 254 -3.40 -25.80 -13.60
C SER A 254 -3.24 -25.25 -15.02
N LYS A 255 -2.09 -24.69 -15.33
CA LYS A 255 -1.74 -24.08 -16.62
C LYS A 255 -0.46 -24.72 -17.19
N ARG A 256 -0.32 -24.69 -18.52
CA ARG A 256 0.89 -25.23 -19.16
C ARG A 256 2.10 -24.33 -18.88
N ALA A 257 3.14 -24.87 -18.28
CA ALA A 257 4.36 -24.16 -17.91
C ALA A 257 5.16 -23.62 -19.15
N ASN A 258 5.04 -24.22 -20.32
CA ASN A 258 5.85 -23.94 -21.52
C ASN A 258 5.10 -23.18 -22.63
N ASN A 259 4.18 -22.28 -22.28
CA ASN A 259 3.56 -21.45 -23.30
C ASN A 259 4.41 -20.20 -23.59
N LYS A 260 5.42 -20.32 -24.46
CA LYS A 260 6.32 -19.20 -24.85
C LYS A 260 5.58 -17.98 -25.42
N GLU A 261 4.34 -18.14 -25.87
CA GLU A 261 3.52 -17.07 -26.43
C GLU A 261 2.74 -16.29 -25.34
N TYR A 262 2.71 -16.82 -24.10
CA TYR A 262 1.99 -16.21 -23.00
C TYR A 262 2.93 -15.47 -22.07
N LYS A 263 2.77 -14.16 -21.98
CA LYS A 263 3.47 -13.31 -21.04
C LYS A 263 2.46 -12.58 -20.16
N SER A 264 2.70 -12.50 -18.89
CA SER A 264 1.83 -11.80 -17.95
C SER A 264 2.63 -11.15 -16.84
N LEU A 265 2.24 -9.94 -16.49
CA LEU A 265 2.80 -9.17 -15.38
C LEU A 265 1.68 -8.85 -14.39
N VAL A 266 1.96 -9.04 -13.13
CA VAL A 266 1.10 -8.61 -12.01
C VAL A 266 1.93 -7.77 -11.06
N TYR A 267 1.29 -6.78 -10.44
CA TYR A 267 1.93 -5.79 -9.57
C TYR A 267 1.15 -5.64 -8.28
N CYS A 268 1.84 -5.50 -7.17
CA CYS A 268 1.28 -5.20 -5.86
C CYS A 268 2.25 -4.31 -5.08
N ARG A 269 1.75 -3.23 -4.47
CA ARG A 269 2.54 -2.32 -3.64
C ARG A 269 1.93 -2.17 -2.24
N TYR A 270 2.79 -2.19 -1.25
CA TYR A 270 2.45 -1.85 0.13
C TYR A 270 3.38 -0.76 0.65
N ALA A 271 2.90 0.48 0.68
CA ALA A 271 3.70 1.68 0.97
C ALA A 271 4.87 1.82 -0.03
N ASP A 272 6.11 1.73 0.45
CA ASP A 272 7.37 1.77 -0.29
C ASP A 272 7.83 0.41 -0.84
N ASP A 273 7.32 -0.70 -0.28
CA ASP A 273 7.59 -2.05 -0.78
C ASP A 273 6.71 -2.38 -2.00
N PHE A 274 7.28 -2.94 -3.05
CA PHE A 274 6.51 -3.45 -4.18
C PHE A 274 7.00 -4.81 -4.68
N LEU A 275 6.08 -5.55 -5.25
CA LEU A 275 6.33 -6.86 -5.84
C LEU A 275 5.75 -6.92 -7.23
N ILE A 276 6.56 -7.34 -8.20
CA ILE A 276 6.14 -7.64 -9.56
C ILE A 276 6.30 -9.15 -9.79
N GLY A 277 5.22 -9.79 -10.24
CA GLY A 277 5.25 -11.19 -10.66
C GLY A 277 5.23 -11.26 -12.18
N VAL A 278 6.15 -12.02 -12.76
CA VAL A 278 6.33 -12.15 -14.21
C VAL A 278 6.13 -13.59 -14.64
N ILE A 279 5.30 -13.79 -15.65
CA ILE A 279 5.23 -15.01 -16.46
C ILE A 279 5.91 -14.69 -17.78
N GLY A 280 7.11 -15.23 -18.00
CA GLY A 280 7.95 -14.96 -19.16
C GLY A 280 9.32 -15.59 -19.04
N SER A 281 10.26 -15.20 -19.88
CA SER A 281 11.65 -15.62 -19.81
C SER A 281 12.40 -14.86 -18.70
N PHE A 282 13.63 -15.25 -18.41
CA PHE A 282 14.51 -14.52 -17.49
C PHE A 282 14.86 -13.13 -18.04
N GLU A 283 15.10 -13.04 -19.33
CA GLU A 283 15.36 -11.79 -20.03
C GLU A 283 14.19 -10.82 -19.87
N ASP A 284 12.96 -11.31 -20.05
CA ASP A 284 11.72 -10.52 -19.83
C ASP A 284 11.64 -9.95 -18.41
N ALA A 285 12.04 -10.72 -17.40
CA ALA A 285 12.02 -10.26 -16.01
C ALA A 285 13.19 -9.31 -15.68
N SER A 286 14.30 -9.41 -16.42
CA SER A 286 15.47 -8.56 -16.22
C SER A 286 15.34 -7.18 -16.88
N GLU A 287 14.45 -7.05 -17.86
CA GLU A 287 14.14 -5.78 -18.54
C GLU A 287 13.13 -4.93 -17.77
N ILE A 288 12.40 -5.52 -16.83
CA ILE A 288 11.40 -4.87 -15.96
C ILE A 288 12.10 -4.14 -14.81
#